data_dabf37947a12a2d29a299e4fe6f8e928
#
_entry.id   dabf37947a12a2d29a299e4fe6f8e928
#
_cell.length_a   1.000
_cell.length_b   1.000
_cell.length_c   1.000
_cell.angle_alpha   90.00
_cell.angle_beta   90.00
_cell.angle_gamma   90.00
#
_symmetry.space_group_name_H-M   'P 1'
#
loop_
_entity.id
_entity.type
_entity.pdbx_description
1 polymer ?
#
loop_
_entity_poly.entity_id
_entity_poly.type
_entity_poly.pdbx_seq_one_letter_code
_entity_poly.pdbx_strand_id
1 'polypeptide(L)'
;MPEEKMRIEHDSMGEIAVPADKYWGAQTERSRRNFPAGAGHETMPEEILRAFAILKKAAAEANRALVPQRMTEEKCAAISRACDEILAGQLDGNFPLVVFQTGSGTQSNMNVNEVVANRGNAITGKKLLHPNDDVNMSQSSNDTFPTAMHIAAVIALEEHLLPACERFAQTLRRLEAENEDVLKVGRTHLQDAVPLRFSQEISGWRASVETDIELLRAAVEPLRALALGGTAVGTGLNAPAGFDSLSAERISALSGHKFVTAENKFHALTSRSELVFAHGALKALACDMMKIANDVRWLASGPRCGLGEIFIPENEPGSSIMPGKVNPTQCEQVTMTAVQVLGNDTAVGLAASQGNFELNVFLPVCIYNFLQSARLLAASIASFDERCVSGIRANREKMAENMERSLMLVTALTPHIGYERAAEVAKLAHREDLTLRESCLRLGYMTAEAFDAAYRPEKMV
;
A
#
# COMPACT_ATOMS: atom_id res chain seq x y z
N MET A 1 -29.87 25.47 15.48
CA MET A 1 -28.73 24.65 15.97
C MET A 1 -28.36 25.24 17.32
N PRO A 2 -28.04 24.47 18.36
CA PRO A 2 -27.56 25.05 19.61
C PRO A 2 -26.34 25.93 19.33
N GLU A 3 -26.26 27.09 19.93
CA GLU A 3 -25.07 27.95 19.83
C GLU A 3 -23.85 27.17 20.33
N GLU A 4 -22.86 26.99 19.45
CA GLU A 4 -21.62 26.32 19.76
C GLU A 4 -20.87 27.19 20.80
N LYS A 5 -20.65 26.63 22.00
CA LYS A 5 -19.89 27.35 23.03
C LYS A 5 -18.45 27.56 22.55
N MET A 6 -18.00 28.81 22.58
CA MET A 6 -16.65 29.19 22.18
C MET A 6 -15.80 29.54 23.41
N ARG A 7 -14.50 29.30 23.33
CA ARG A 7 -13.48 29.84 24.24
C ARG A 7 -12.47 30.68 23.46
N ILE A 8 -11.82 31.60 24.12
CA ILE A 8 -10.79 32.45 23.51
C ILE A 8 -9.42 31.80 23.72
N GLU A 9 -8.70 31.63 22.63
CA GLU A 9 -7.29 31.20 22.57
C GLU A 9 -6.42 32.35 22.03
N HIS A 10 -5.11 32.24 22.29
CA HIS A 10 -4.15 33.27 21.90
C HIS A 10 -2.94 32.68 21.20
N ASP A 11 -2.43 33.38 20.20
CA ASP A 11 -1.13 33.18 19.61
C ASP A 11 -0.41 34.51 19.36
N SER A 12 0.72 34.51 18.65
CA SER A 12 1.46 35.73 18.33
C SER A 12 0.71 36.73 17.47
N MET A 13 -0.43 36.33 16.84
CA MET A 13 -1.29 37.19 16.03
C MET A 13 -2.50 37.73 16.80
N GLY A 14 -2.65 37.38 18.09
CA GLY A 14 -3.74 37.82 18.95
C GLY A 14 -4.79 36.75 19.25
N GLU A 15 -5.97 37.26 19.66
CA GLU A 15 -7.09 36.42 20.09
C GLU A 15 -7.85 35.79 18.92
N ILE A 16 -8.37 34.57 19.17
CA ILE A 16 -9.27 33.86 18.25
C ILE A 16 -10.24 32.98 19.05
N ALA A 17 -11.49 32.94 18.64
CA ALA A 17 -12.48 32.06 19.22
C ALA A 17 -12.36 30.63 18.64
N VAL A 18 -12.32 29.64 19.53
CA VAL A 18 -12.18 28.20 19.25
C VAL A 18 -13.34 27.46 19.91
N PRO A 19 -13.90 26.39 19.32
CA PRO A 19 -14.94 25.59 19.97
C PRO A 19 -14.51 25.10 21.34
N ALA A 20 -15.34 25.30 22.37
CA ALA A 20 -14.98 25.06 23.77
C ALA A 20 -14.81 23.58 24.11
N ASP A 21 -15.43 22.67 23.34
CA ASP A 21 -15.35 21.22 23.50
C ASP A 21 -14.13 20.59 22.83
N LYS A 22 -13.32 21.37 22.09
CA LYS A 22 -12.13 20.90 21.37
C LYS A 22 -10.86 21.26 22.12
N TYR A 23 -9.83 20.43 21.94
CA TYR A 23 -8.49 20.63 22.55
C TYR A 23 -7.53 21.41 21.63
N TRP A 24 -7.84 21.63 20.35
CA TRP A 24 -6.96 22.46 19.52
C TRP A 24 -6.98 23.94 19.96
N GLY A 25 -5.96 24.68 19.59
CA GLY A 25 -5.76 26.07 19.98
C GLY A 25 -5.88 27.05 18.81
N ALA A 26 -5.24 28.22 18.99
CA ALA A 26 -5.36 29.36 18.09
C ALA A 26 -4.76 29.08 16.71
N GLN A 27 -3.57 28.47 16.63
CA GLN A 27 -2.91 28.21 15.35
C GLN A 27 -3.70 27.21 14.49
N THR A 28 -4.24 26.16 15.08
CA THR A 28 -5.11 25.22 14.40
C THR A 28 -6.37 25.90 13.87
N GLU A 29 -7.02 26.74 14.68
CA GLU A 29 -8.24 27.43 14.25
C GLU A 29 -7.97 28.42 13.11
N ARG A 30 -6.81 29.12 13.12
CA ARG A 30 -6.41 29.97 11.99
C ARG A 30 -6.20 29.14 10.73
N SER A 31 -5.50 28.00 10.85
CA SER A 31 -5.26 27.10 9.73
C SER A 31 -6.56 26.57 9.13
N ARG A 32 -7.52 26.16 9.96
CA ARG A 32 -8.84 25.69 9.55
C ARG A 32 -9.61 26.74 8.74
N ARG A 33 -9.46 28.03 9.10
CA ARG A 33 -10.08 29.15 8.38
C ARG A 33 -9.32 29.54 7.11
N ASN A 34 -7.99 29.42 7.12
CA ASN A 34 -7.15 29.84 6.00
C ASN A 34 -7.11 28.84 4.84
N PHE A 35 -7.27 27.55 5.13
CA PHE A 35 -7.10 26.46 4.14
C PHE A 35 -8.39 25.66 3.98
N PRO A 36 -9.34 26.13 3.16
CA PRO A 36 -10.61 25.44 2.94
C PRO A 36 -10.52 24.32 1.88
N ALA A 37 -9.42 24.26 1.09
CA ALA A 37 -9.26 23.28 0.03
C ALA A 37 -9.16 21.87 0.61
N GLY A 38 -10.12 21.01 0.27
CA GLY A 38 -10.20 19.65 0.79
C GLY A 38 -10.92 19.51 2.13
N ALA A 39 -11.47 20.56 2.70
CA ALA A 39 -12.19 20.50 3.97
C ALA A 39 -13.32 19.45 3.96
N GLY A 40 -13.29 18.54 4.93
CA GLY A 40 -14.24 17.42 5.04
C GLY A 40 -13.97 16.23 4.12
N HIS A 41 -12.93 16.29 3.28
CA HIS A 41 -12.54 15.23 2.36
C HIS A 41 -11.06 14.86 2.48
N GLU A 42 -10.15 15.75 2.10
CA GLU A 42 -8.70 15.51 2.13
C GLU A 42 -8.12 16.02 3.46
N THR A 43 -8.48 15.35 4.55
CA THR A 43 -7.93 15.61 5.89
C THR A 43 -6.57 14.93 6.08
N MET A 44 -5.78 15.44 7.03
CA MET A 44 -4.51 14.80 7.39
C MET A 44 -4.74 13.35 7.81
N PRO A 45 -4.01 12.38 7.21
CA PRO A 45 -4.20 10.96 7.53
C PRO A 45 -3.99 10.66 9.02
N GLU A 46 -4.81 9.75 9.54
CA GLU A 46 -4.75 9.32 10.94
C GLU A 46 -3.37 8.71 11.29
N GLU A 47 -2.77 8.01 10.34
CA GLU A 47 -1.44 7.42 10.47
C GLU A 47 -0.38 8.48 10.80
N ILE A 48 -0.50 9.69 10.24
CA ILE A 48 0.38 10.83 10.56
C ILE A 48 0.12 11.35 11.97
N LEU A 49 -1.13 11.44 12.39
CA LEU A 49 -1.48 11.90 13.73
C LEU A 49 -0.97 10.95 14.81
N ARG A 50 -1.09 9.64 14.58
CA ARG A 50 -0.53 8.61 15.45
C ARG A 50 1.00 8.63 15.46
N ALA A 51 1.63 8.80 14.30
CA ALA A 51 3.08 8.95 14.21
C ALA A 51 3.59 10.18 14.99
N PHE A 52 2.86 11.30 14.92
CA PHE A 52 3.16 12.46 15.77
C PHE A 52 3.00 12.15 17.25
N ALA A 53 1.99 11.41 17.67
CA ALA A 53 1.82 11.05 19.08
C ALA A 53 3.02 10.22 19.60
N ILE A 54 3.48 9.24 18.81
CA ILE A 54 4.70 8.47 19.11
C ILE A 54 5.91 9.41 19.22
N LEU A 55 6.11 10.28 18.23
CA LEU A 55 7.21 11.23 18.19
C LEU A 55 7.20 12.18 19.39
N LYS A 56 6.04 12.79 19.72
CA LYS A 56 5.93 13.75 20.80
C LYS A 56 6.18 13.11 22.17
N LYS A 57 5.68 11.91 22.38
CA LYS A 57 5.98 11.11 23.59
C LYS A 57 7.48 10.79 23.68
N ALA A 58 8.09 10.30 22.62
CA ALA A 58 9.51 10.00 22.54
C ALA A 58 10.38 11.24 22.81
N ALA A 59 10.03 12.37 22.19
CA ALA A 59 10.74 13.64 22.37
C ALA A 59 10.63 14.17 23.82
N ALA A 60 9.48 14.03 24.46
CA ALA A 60 9.30 14.40 25.86
C ALA A 60 10.16 13.52 26.79
N GLU A 61 10.21 12.21 26.57
CA GLU A 61 11.05 11.28 27.32
C GLU A 61 12.54 11.57 27.13
N ALA A 62 12.97 11.86 25.89
CA ALA A 62 14.35 12.24 25.58
C ALA A 62 14.73 13.58 26.26
N ASN A 63 13.87 14.58 26.16
CA ASN A 63 14.10 15.87 26.84
C ASN A 63 14.12 15.74 28.36
N ARG A 64 13.27 14.87 28.94
CA ARG A 64 13.33 14.58 30.37
C ARG A 64 14.68 14.00 30.80
N ALA A 65 15.23 13.10 30.00
CA ALA A 65 16.53 12.51 30.29
C ALA A 65 17.68 13.51 30.15
N LEU A 66 17.64 14.38 29.13
CA LEU A 66 18.75 15.28 28.77
C LEU A 66 18.66 16.65 29.42
N VAL A 67 17.47 17.18 29.67
CA VAL A 67 17.22 18.53 30.24
C VAL A 67 16.11 18.51 31.31
N PRO A 68 16.26 17.70 32.38
CA PRO A 68 15.20 17.46 33.38
C PRO A 68 14.75 18.74 34.11
N GLN A 69 15.57 19.78 34.15
CA GLN A 69 15.20 21.07 34.72
C GLN A 69 14.16 21.83 33.88
N ARG A 70 14.03 21.53 32.57
CA ARG A 70 13.04 22.12 31.66
C ARG A 70 11.87 21.17 31.43
N MET A 71 12.16 19.90 31.13
CA MET A 71 11.18 18.84 31.00
C MET A 71 11.10 18.04 32.30
N THR A 72 10.23 18.48 33.23
CA THR A 72 10.03 17.80 34.52
C THR A 72 9.28 16.47 34.33
N GLU A 73 9.35 15.60 35.36
CA GLU A 73 8.57 14.35 35.39
C GLU A 73 7.09 14.59 35.13
N GLU A 74 6.51 15.59 35.79
CA GLU A 74 5.10 15.93 35.66
C GLU A 74 4.70 16.36 34.23
N LYS A 75 5.56 17.22 33.60
CA LYS A 75 5.34 17.62 32.19
C LYS A 75 5.41 16.43 31.24
N CYS A 76 6.46 15.61 31.38
CA CYS A 76 6.65 14.42 30.58
C CYS A 76 5.48 13.44 30.73
N ALA A 77 5.03 13.19 31.94
CA ALA A 77 3.89 12.32 32.22
C ALA A 77 2.58 12.85 31.61
N ALA A 78 2.33 14.16 31.69
CA ALA A 78 1.15 14.79 31.10
C ALA A 78 1.15 14.71 29.57
N ILE A 79 2.32 14.97 28.93
CA ILE A 79 2.48 14.81 27.46
C ILE A 79 2.27 13.36 27.07
N SER A 80 2.94 12.41 27.75
CA SER A 80 2.85 10.98 27.45
C SER A 80 1.41 10.48 27.52
N ARG A 81 0.67 10.85 28.57
CA ARG A 81 -0.71 10.46 28.72
C ARG A 81 -1.61 11.02 27.63
N ALA A 82 -1.46 12.29 27.23
CA ALA A 82 -2.23 12.85 26.13
C ALA A 82 -1.91 12.17 24.79
N CYS A 83 -0.64 11.82 24.54
CA CYS A 83 -0.24 11.04 23.37
C CYS A 83 -0.84 9.63 23.38
N ASP A 84 -0.87 8.96 24.53
CA ASP A 84 -1.52 7.62 24.65
C ASP A 84 -3.01 7.69 24.32
N GLU A 85 -3.71 8.77 24.73
CA GLU A 85 -5.11 8.99 24.38
C GLU A 85 -5.29 9.24 22.85
N ILE A 86 -4.34 9.90 22.18
CA ILE A 86 -4.35 10.01 20.70
C ILE A 86 -4.18 8.63 20.05
N LEU A 87 -3.20 7.84 20.51
CA LEU A 87 -2.96 6.49 19.99
C LEU A 87 -4.16 5.56 20.20
N ALA A 88 -4.90 5.75 21.26
CA ALA A 88 -6.14 5.02 21.58
C ALA A 88 -7.38 5.53 20.82
N GLY A 89 -7.27 6.57 19.96
CA GLY A 89 -8.39 7.15 19.22
C GLY A 89 -9.34 8.01 20.06
N GLN A 90 -9.03 8.28 21.33
CA GLN A 90 -9.92 9.01 22.24
C GLN A 90 -10.01 10.51 21.91
N LEU A 91 -9.11 11.03 21.09
CA LEU A 91 -9.01 12.44 20.72
C LEU A 91 -9.24 12.71 19.22
N ASP A 92 -9.73 11.75 18.45
CA ASP A 92 -9.85 11.81 16.98
C ASP A 92 -10.60 13.05 16.47
N GLY A 93 -11.62 13.53 17.15
CA GLY A 93 -12.37 14.72 16.76
C GLY A 93 -11.63 16.06 16.93
N ASN A 94 -10.31 16.05 17.27
CA ASN A 94 -9.50 17.23 17.53
C ASN A 94 -8.49 17.57 16.41
N PHE A 95 -8.55 16.89 15.26
CA PHE A 95 -7.59 17.06 14.17
C PHE A 95 -8.27 17.44 12.85
N PRO A 96 -8.79 18.70 12.73
CA PRO A 96 -9.63 19.07 11.60
C PRO A 96 -8.86 19.53 10.36
N LEU A 97 -7.53 19.47 10.36
CA LEU A 97 -6.73 20.12 9.32
C LEU A 97 -6.65 19.29 8.04
N VAL A 98 -6.60 20.01 6.92
CA VAL A 98 -6.52 19.44 5.58
C VAL A 98 -5.08 19.15 5.14
N VAL A 99 -4.95 18.32 4.11
CA VAL A 99 -3.66 18.04 3.44
C VAL A 99 -3.13 19.29 2.74
N PHE A 100 -4.00 20.05 2.07
CA PHE A 100 -3.64 21.26 1.32
C PHE A 100 -3.52 22.48 2.24
N GLN A 101 -2.50 22.42 3.10
CA GLN A 101 -2.09 23.46 4.06
C GLN A 101 -0.69 23.99 3.72
N THR A 102 0.04 24.60 4.67
CA THR A 102 1.45 24.91 4.46
C THR A 102 2.25 23.65 4.14
N GLY A 103 3.10 23.71 3.13
CA GLY A 103 3.80 22.56 2.58
C GLY A 103 4.84 21.92 3.51
N SER A 104 5.25 22.60 4.57
CA SER A 104 6.11 22.05 5.64
C SER A 104 5.35 21.21 6.68
N GLY A 105 4.00 21.23 6.65
CA GLY A 105 3.17 20.57 7.66
C GLY A 105 3.15 21.24 9.03
N THR A 106 3.60 22.50 9.13
CA THR A 106 3.66 23.23 10.40
C THR A 106 2.33 23.26 11.13
N GLN A 107 1.22 23.49 10.43
CA GLN A 107 -0.09 23.52 11.07
C GLN A 107 -0.48 22.17 11.68
N SER A 108 -0.18 21.07 11.04
CA SER A 108 -0.41 19.72 11.62
C SER A 108 0.47 19.47 12.84
N ASN A 109 1.75 19.84 12.79
CA ASN A 109 2.61 19.78 13.97
C ASN A 109 2.05 20.61 15.13
N MET A 110 1.59 21.84 14.85
CA MET A 110 1.01 22.73 15.87
C MET A 110 -0.35 22.21 16.36
N ASN A 111 -1.17 21.62 15.49
CA ASN A 111 -2.43 21.00 15.91
C ASN A 111 -2.17 19.91 16.96
N VAL A 112 -1.22 19.01 16.72
CA VAL A 112 -0.85 17.99 17.71
C VAL A 112 -0.29 18.65 18.98
N ASN A 113 0.59 19.62 18.86
CA ASN A 113 1.16 20.33 20.02
C ASN A 113 0.07 20.98 20.87
N GLU A 114 -0.89 21.68 20.26
CA GLU A 114 -2.00 22.33 20.95
C GLU A 114 -2.91 21.33 21.64
N VAL A 115 -3.29 20.26 20.94
CA VAL A 115 -4.14 19.18 21.51
C VAL A 115 -3.45 18.52 22.69
N VAL A 116 -2.17 18.15 22.56
CA VAL A 116 -1.40 17.52 23.65
C VAL A 116 -1.26 18.46 24.83
N ALA A 117 -0.92 19.75 24.62
CA ALA A 117 -0.79 20.71 25.71
C ALA A 117 -2.12 20.95 26.44
N ASN A 118 -3.19 21.23 25.70
CA ASN A 118 -4.49 21.49 26.30
C ASN A 118 -5.09 20.27 26.98
N ARG A 119 -4.92 19.08 26.41
CA ARG A 119 -5.36 17.82 27.04
C ARG A 119 -4.53 17.53 28.30
N GLY A 120 -3.20 17.67 28.25
CA GLY A 120 -2.33 17.49 29.40
C GLY A 120 -2.67 18.47 30.54
N ASN A 121 -2.97 19.73 30.22
CA ASN A 121 -3.46 20.72 31.17
C ASN A 121 -4.80 20.32 31.80
N ALA A 122 -5.73 19.78 30.99
CA ALA A 122 -7.01 19.28 31.49
C ALA A 122 -6.83 18.05 32.43
N ILE A 123 -5.93 17.14 32.08
CA ILE A 123 -5.60 15.95 32.90
C ILE A 123 -5.02 16.36 34.26
N THR A 124 -4.14 17.35 34.28
CA THR A 124 -3.48 17.80 35.51
C THR A 124 -4.29 18.81 36.33
N GLY A 125 -5.33 19.38 35.73
CA GLY A 125 -6.17 20.41 36.36
C GLY A 125 -5.46 21.77 36.51
N LYS A 126 -4.32 21.99 35.83
CA LYS A 126 -3.54 23.21 35.90
C LYS A 126 -2.89 23.57 34.57
N LYS A 127 -2.53 24.84 34.35
CA LYS A 127 -1.78 25.31 33.18
C LYS A 127 -0.31 24.92 33.28
N LEU A 128 0.01 23.66 33.04
CA LEU A 128 1.35 23.08 33.16
C LEU A 128 2.16 23.12 31.86
N LEU A 129 1.49 22.90 30.73
CA LEU A 129 2.09 22.70 29.40
C LEU A 129 1.81 23.89 28.49
N HIS A 130 2.83 24.29 27.72
CA HIS A 130 2.71 25.22 26.59
C HIS A 130 3.02 24.46 25.27
N PRO A 131 2.24 24.66 24.18
CA PRO A 131 2.42 23.92 22.93
C PRO A 131 3.83 24.05 22.34
N ASN A 132 4.40 25.26 22.32
CA ASN A 132 5.72 25.51 21.74
C ASN A 132 6.87 25.20 22.70
N ASP A 133 6.75 25.64 23.99
CA ASP A 133 7.87 25.59 24.91
C ASP A 133 8.11 24.20 25.52
N ASP A 134 7.01 23.41 25.65
CA ASP A 134 7.05 22.11 26.30
C ASP A 134 6.84 20.96 25.28
N VAL A 135 5.73 20.95 24.53
CA VAL A 135 5.41 19.84 23.61
C VAL A 135 6.34 19.85 22.40
N ASN A 136 6.73 21.03 21.92
CA ASN A 136 7.66 21.20 20.79
C ASN A 136 9.12 21.44 21.22
N MET A 137 9.46 21.21 22.49
CA MET A 137 10.81 21.41 23.01
C MET A 137 11.86 20.65 22.19
N SER A 138 12.95 21.32 21.80
CA SER A 138 14.08 20.77 21.03
C SER A 138 13.72 20.37 19.58
N GLN A 139 12.60 20.83 19.06
CA GLN A 139 12.03 20.43 17.77
C GLN A 139 11.71 21.63 16.87
N SER A 140 11.54 21.36 15.59
CA SER A 140 10.91 22.23 14.59
C SER A 140 9.86 21.43 13.81
N SER A 141 8.86 22.11 13.20
CA SER A 141 7.99 21.44 12.23
C SER A 141 8.79 20.82 11.08
N ASN A 142 9.94 21.42 10.76
CA ASN A 142 10.77 21.00 9.63
C ASN A 142 11.42 19.64 9.83
N ASP A 143 11.73 19.26 11.07
CA ASP A 143 12.28 17.94 11.39
C ASP A 143 11.21 16.95 11.91
N THR A 144 10.14 17.44 12.57
CA THR A 144 9.09 16.57 13.11
C THR A 144 8.18 16.01 12.04
N PHE A 145 7.76 16.82 11.05
CA PHE A 145 6.83 16.33 10.03
C PHE A 145 7.46 15.23 9.17
N PRO A 146 8.67 15.38 8.59
CA PRO A 146 9.31 14.28 7.85
C PRO A 146 9.59 13.05 8.72
N THR A 147 9.88 13.23 10.01
CA THR A 147 9.99 12.10 10.95
C THR A 147 8.66 11.37 11.11
N ALA A 148 7.54 12.09 11.29
CA ALA A 148 6.22 11.49 11.35
C ALA A 148 5.84 10.77 10.04
N MET A 149 6.25 11.31 8.87
CA MET A 149 6.06 10.66 7.57
C MET A 149 6.75 9.29 7.52
N HIS A 150 8.00 9.21 7.96
CA HIS A 150 8.77 7.97 7.98
C HIS A 150 8.18 6.95 8.96
N ILE A 151 7.81 7.36 10.16
CA ILE A 151 7.16 6.48 11.15
C ILE A 151 5.86 5.91 10.57
N ALA A 152 4.99 6.76 10.03
CA ALA A 152 3.71 6.35 9.45
C ALA A 152 3.90 5.41 8.26
N ALA A 153 4.89 5.68 7.38
CA ALA A 153 5.18 4.84 6.23
C ALA A 153 5.68 3.45 6.62
N VAL A 154 6.61 3.36 7.57
CA VAL A 154 7.13 2.07 8.07
C VAL A 154 6.01 1.24 8.68
N ILE A 155 5.19 1.82 9.56
CA ILE A 155 4.06 1.13 10.19
C ILE A 155 3.05 0.66 9.13
N ALA A 156 2.67 1.50 8.16
CA ALA A 156 1.74 1.14 7.11
C ALA A 156 2.25 -0.03 6.24
N LEU A 157 3.54 -0.07 5.96
CA LEU A 157 4.15 -1.15 5.18
C LEU A 157 4.30 -2.44 6.00
N GLU A 158 4.85 -2.38 7.22
CA GLU A 158 5.20 -3.57 8.01
C GLU A 158 4.02 -4.18 8.75
N GLU A 159 3.05 -3.38 9.23
CA GLU A 159 1.91 -3.91 9.97
C GLU A 159 0.70 -4.26 9.09
N HIS A 160 0.58 -3.64 7.91
CA HIS A 160 -0.62 -3.81 7.10
C HIS A 160 -0.35 -4.41 5.72
N LEU A 161 0.55 -3.81 4.92
CA LEU A 161 0.73 -4.22 3.53
C LEU A 161 1.51 -5.53 3.41
N LEU A 162 2.68 -5.63 4.02
CA LEU A 162 3.51 -6.85 3.96
C LEU A 162 2.76 -8.08 4.47
N PRO A 163 2.05 -8.05 5.62
CA PRO A 163 1.26 -9.20 6.05
C PRO A 163 0.13 -9.58 5.09
N ALA A 164 -0.48 -8.62 4.38
CA ALA A 164 -1.49 -8.91 3.37
C ALA A 164 -0.87 -9.62 2.16
N CYS A 165 0.28 -9.15 1.67
CA CYS A 165 1.01 -9.78 0.57
C CYS A 165 1.49 -11.20 0.93
N GLU A 166 2.00 -11.40 2.16
CA GLU A 166 2.48 -12.69 2.64
C GLU A 166 1.34 -13.72 2.72
N ARG A 167 0.17 -13.33 3.23
CA ARG A 167 -1.02 -14.19 3.23
C ARG A 167 -1.46 -14.55 1.82
N PHE A 168 -1.48 -13.57 0.93
CA PHE A 168 -1.84 -13.79 -0.48
C PHE A 168 -0.87 -14.76 -1.16
N ALA A 169 0.43 -14.62 -0.96
CA ALA A 169 1.43 -15.56 -1.46
C ALA A 169 1.23 -16.99 -0.93
N GLN A 170 0.81 -17.12 0.34
CA GLN A 170 0.47 -18.44 0.92
C GLN A 170 -0.78 -19.05 0.27
N THR A 171 -1.81 -18.27 -0.01
CA THR A 171 -2.99 -18.72 -0.74
C THR A 171 -2.62 -19.22 -2.13
N LEU A 172 -1.80 -18.47 -2.88
CA LEU A 172 -1.33 -18.87 -4.20
C LEU A 172 -0.50 -20.17 -4.14
N ARG A 173 0.35 -20.35 -3.14
CA ARG A 173 1.11 -21.62 -2.93
C ARG A 173 0.19 -22.80 -2.68
N ARG A 174 -0.87 -22.63 -1.91
CA ARG A 174 -1.88 -23.68 -1.71
C ARG A 174 -2.60 -24.02 -3.03
N LEU A 175 -3.05 -23.03 -3.78
CA LEU A 175 -3.70 -23.23 -5.07
C LEU A 175 -2.78 -23.90 -6.10
N GLU A 176 -1.50 -23.55 -6.11
CA GLU A 176 -0.49 -24.18 -6.94
C GLU A 176 -0.44 -25.69 -6.66
N ALA A 177 -0.32 -26.10 -5.38
CA ALA A 177 -0.30 -27.52 -4.99
C ALA A 177 -1.60 -28.27 -5.33
N GLU A 178 -2.77 -27.61 -5.18
CA GLU A 178 -4.07 -28.20 -5.49
C GLU A 178 -4.32 -28.45 -7.00
N ASN A 179 -3.49 -27.87 -7.89
CA ASN A 179 -3.68 -27.89 -9.34
C ASN A 179 -2.47 -28.46 -10.11
N GLU A 180 -1.59 -29.22 -9.46
CA GLU A 180 -0.40 -29.80 -10.08
C GLU A 180 -0.71 -30.79 -11.23
N ASP A 181 -1.86 -31.44 -11.17
CA ASP A 181 -2.32 -32.43 -12.16
C ASP A 181 -3.18 -31.81 -13.28
N VAL A 182 -3.50 -30.52 -13.22
CA VAL A 182 -4.39 -29.85 -14.15
C VAL A 182 -3.62 -29.30 -15.35
N LEU A 183 -3.83 -29.86 -16.53
CA LEU A 183 -3.31 -29.35 -17.79
C LEU A 183 -4.29 -28.35 -18.43
N LYS A 184 -3.73 -27.30 -19.04
CA LYS A 184 -4.50 -26.31 -19.79
C LYS A 184 -3.70 -25.78 -20.98
N VAL A 185 -4.41 -25.13 -21.90
CA VAL A 185 -3.80 -24.39 -23.00
C VAL A 185 -3.11 -23.14 -22.45
N GLY A 186 -1.82 -22.98 -22.75
CA GLY A 186 -1.11 -21.72 -22.53
C GLY A 186 -1.57 -20.67 -23.54
N ARG A 187 -1.45 -19.40 -23.17
CA ARG A 187 -1.77 -18.28 -24.07
C ARG A 187 -0.69 -17.23 -24.07
N THR A 188 -0.25 -16.84 -25.26
CA THR A 188 0.57 -15.66 -25.51
C THR A 188 -0.14 -14.78 -26.53
N HIS A 189 -0.12 -13.47 -26.35
CA HIS A 189 -0.91 -12.53 -27.16
C HIS A 189 -2.43 -12.82 -27.17
N LEU A 190 -2.96 -13.48 -26.13
CA LEU A 190 -4.31 -14.05 -26.05
C LEU A 190 -4.61 -15.11 -27.12
N GLN A 191 -3.60 -15.60 -27.82
CA GLN A 191 -3.70 -16.72 -28.78
C GLN A 191 -3.27 -18.02 -28.11
N ASP A 192 -3.83 -19.13 -28.59
CA ASP A 192 -3.48 -20.47 -28.12
C ASP A 192 -1.98 -20.73 -28.32
N ALA A 193 -1.37 -21.28 -27.29
CA ALA A 193 0.04 -21.69 -27.28
C ALA A 193 0.18 -23.14 -26.83
N VAL A 194 1.39 -23.55 -26.55
CA VAL A 194 1.69 -24.91 -26.03
C VAL A 194 1.06 -25.10 -24.64
N PRO A 195 0.82 -26.35 -24.22
CA PRO A 195 0.23 -26.63 -22.92
C PRO A 195 1.13 -26.24 -21.76
N LEU A 196 0.52 -26.00 -20.62
CA LEU A 196 1.17 -25.88 -19.31
C LEU A 196 0.27 -26.49 -18.23
N ARG A 197 0.79 -26.66 -17.04
CA ARG A 197 -0.01 -26.95 -15.84
C ARG A 197 -0.63 -25.67 -15.30
N PHE A 198 -1.85 -25.74 -14.81
CA PHE A 198 -2.46 -24.59 -14.14
C PHE A 198 -1.66 -24.15 -12.90
N SER A 199 -1.04 -25.11 -12.20
CA SER A 199 -0.07 -24.81 -11.13
C SER A 199 1.12 -23.96 -11.59
N GLN A 200 1.61 -24.15 -12.82
CA GLN A 200 2.71 -23.34 -13.36
C GLN A 200 2.28 -21.90 -13.63
N GLU A 201 1.05 -21.67 -14.09
CA GLU A 201 0.49 -20.32 -14.23
C GLU A 201 0.33 -19.63 -12.88
N ILE A 202 -0.20 -20.34 -11.87
CA ILE A 202 -0.33 -19.85 -10.49
C ILE A 202 1.05 -19.57 -9.89
N SER A 203 2.05 -20.40 -10.15
CA SER A 203 3.42 -20.19 -9.67
C SER A 203 4.03 -18.89 -10.19
N GLY A 204 3.68 -18.48 -11.43
CA GLY A 204 4.06 -17.18 -11.97
C GLY A 204 3.45 -16.03 -11.18
N TRP A 205 2.16 -16.11 -10.83
CA TRP A 205 1.51 -15.10 -9.97
C TRP A 205 2.15 -15.03 -8.58
N ARG A 206 2.42 -16.19 -7.98
CA ARG A 206 3.08 -16.27 -6.67
C ARG A 206 4.48 -15.66 -6.70
N ALA A 207 5.28 -15.99 -7.71
CA ALA A 207 6.65 -15.46 -7.84
C ALA A 207 6.68 -13.94 -7.98
N SER A 208 5.72 -13.33 -8.71
CA SER A 208 5.57 -11.87 -8.77
C SER A 208 5.34 -11.28 -7.37
N VAL A 209 4.38 -11.81 -6.62
CA VAL A 209 4.06 -11.30 -5.28
C VAL A 209 5.24 -11.49 -4.31
N GLU A 210 5.94 -12.63 -4.36
CA GLU A 210 7.11 -12.89 -3.52
C GLU A 210 8.27 -11.91 -3.86
N THR A 211 8.45 -11.59 -5.13
CA THR A 211 9.42 -10.57 -5.57
C THR A 211 9.03 -9.19 -5.04
N ASP A 212 7.77 -8.82 -5.13
CA ASP A 212 7.28 -7.54 -4.60
C ASP A 212 7.45 -7.42 -3.08
N ILE A 213 7.25 -8.50 -2.34
CA ILE A 213 7.53 -8.55 -0.89
C ILE A 213 9.00 -8.21 -0.61
N GLU A 214 9.94 -8.77 -1.37
CA GLU A 214 11.37 -8.46 -1.20
C GLU A 214 11.68 -6.99 -1.57
N LEU A 215 11.06 -6.46 -2.63
CA LEU A 215 11.21 -5.05 -3.01
C LEU A 215 10.66 -4.12 -1.91
N LEU A 216 9.50 -4.43 -1.33
CA LEU A 216 8.92 -3.67 -0.23
C LEU A 216 9.81 -3.71 1.02
N ARG A 217 10.33 -4.87 1.40
CA ARG A 217 11.25 -5.01 2.54
C ARG A 217 12.52 -4.18 2.34
N ALA A 218 13.10 -4.21 1.13
CA ALA A 218 14.26 -3.38 0.81
C ALA A 218 13.93 -1.89 0.88
N ALA A 219 12.73 -1.48 0.49
CA ALA A 219 12.29 -0.09 0.47
C ALA A 219 11.96 0.47 1.87
N VAL A 220 11.64 -0.37 2.84
CA VAL A 220 11.44 0.04 4.25
C VAL A 220 12.74 0.51 4.90
N GLU A 221 13.88 -0.08 4.58
CA GLU A 221 15.14 0.19 5.28
C GLU A 221 15.58 1.66 5.24
N PRO A 222 15.57 2.38 4.10
CA PRO A 222 15.90 3.80 4.08
C PRO A 222 14.92 4.69 4.88
N LEU A 223 13.65 4.28 5.02
CA LEU A 223 12.64 5.01 5.79
C LEU A 223 12.91 5.01 7.31
N ARG A 224 13.79 4.13 7.80
CA ARG A 224 14.14 4.05 9.22
C ARG A 224 14.99 5.21 9.71
N ALA A 225 15.61 5.99 8.81
CA ALA A 225 16.43 7.13 9.15
C ALA A 225 15.57 8.39 9.39
N LEU A 226 15.65 8.98 10.60
CA LEU A 226 14.77 10.05 11.04
C LEU A 226 15.44 11.44 11.00
N ALA A 227 14.69 12.43 10.54
CA ALA A 227 15.12 13.82 10.46
C ALA A 227 15.17 14.52 11.84
N LEU A 228 14.47 13.99 12.86
CA LEU A 228 14.34 14.59 14.18
C LEU A 228 15.71 14.89 14.79
N GLY A 229 15.84 16.08 15.39
CA GLY A 229 17.09 16.65 15.90
C GLY A 229 17.79 17.58 14.90
N GLY A 230 17.38 17.63 13.63
CA GLY A 230 17.86 18.64 12.67
C GLY A 230 17.34 20.04 12.94
N THR A 231 16.21 20.14 13.63
CA THR A 231 15.48 21.37 13.93
C THR A 231 15.16 22.21 12.68
N ALA A 232 15.42 23.51 12.67
CA ALA A 232 14.93 24.43 11.63
C ALA A 232 15.54 24.19 10.24
N VAL A 233 16.86 23.92 10.17
CA VAL A 233 17.60 23.84 8.88
C VAL A 233 18.61 22.67 8.83
N GLY A 234 18.64 21.81 9.84
CA GLY A 234 19.55 20.65 9.88
C GLY A 234 20.74 20.81 10.85
N THR A 235 20.92 21.97 11.47
CA THR A 235 22.04 22.25 12.38
C THR A 235 21.83 21.80 13.83
N GLY A 236 20.60 21.39 14.18
CA GLY A 236 20.26 21.01 15.56
C GLY A 236 20.15 22.17 16.52
N LEU A 237 19.89 23.38 16.02
CA LEU A 237 19.80 24.60 16.88
C LEU A 237 18.78 24.39 18.00
N ASN A 238 19.22 24.68 19.26
CA ASN A 238 18.44 24.55 20.51
C ASN A 238 18.07 23.10 20.93
N ALA A 239 18.52 22.07 20.22
CA ALA A 239 18.42 20.70 20.70
C ALA A 239 19.63 20.35 21.57
N PRO A 240 19.47 19.66 22.72
CA PRO A 240 20.58 19.18 23.50
C PRO A 240 21.34 18.06 22.77
N ALA A 241 22.63 17.92 23.02
CA ALA A 241 23.45 16.86 22.44
C ALA A 241 22.84 15.47 22.75
N GLY A 242 22.73 14.61 21.71
CA GLY A 242 22.15 13.27 21.83
C GLY A 242 20.62 13.20 21.76
N PHE A 243 19.93 14.34 21.62
CA PHE A 243 18.47 14.37 21.51
C PHE A 243 17.95 13.54 20.32
N ASP A 244 18.60 13.63 19.18
CA ASP A 244 18.27 12.92 17.96
C ASP A 244 18.35 11.40 18.12
N SER A 245 19.49 10.92 18.63
CA SER A 245 19.74 9.49 18.83
C SER A 245 18.82 8.89 19.91
N LEU A 246 18.67 9.58 21.05
CA LEU A 246 17.79 9.12 22.11
C LEU A 246 16.32 9.13 21.70
N SER A 247 15.90 10.15 20.94
CA SER A 247 14.53 10.20 20.39
C SER A 247 14.26 9.05 19.43
N ALA A 248 15.21 8.71 18.53
CA ALA A 248 15.07 7.57 17.63
C ALA A 248 14.99 6.23 18.38
N GLU A 249 15.78 6.07 19.47
CA GLU A 249 15.67 4.91 20.37
C GLU A 249 14.28 4.81 21.02
N ARG A 250 13.76 5.94 21.55
CA ARG A 250 12.43 5.98 22.16
C ARG A 250 11.32 5.73 21.15
N ILE A 251 11.39 6.30 19.94
CA ILE A 251 10.46 6.02 18.85
C ILE A 251 10.46 4.53 18.52
N SER A 252 11.64 3.90 18.44
CA SER A 252 11.74 2.46 18.19
C SER A 252 11.06 1.64 19.28
N ALA A 253 11.29 1.98 20.55
CA ALA A 253 10.68 1.28 21.67
C ALA A 253 9.14 1.43 21.72
N LEU A 254 8.64 2.63 21.41
CA LEU A 254 7.20 2.94 21.46
C LEU A 254 6.43 2.37 20.27
N SER A 255 7.06 2.32 19.09
CA SER A 255 6.41 1.82 17.86
C SER A 255 6.56 0.32 17.66
N GLY A 256 7.56 -0.32 18.31
CA GLY A 256 7.91 -1.72 18.01
C GLY A 256 8.74 -1.91 16.73
N HIS A 257 9.07 -0.82 16.02
CA HIS A 257 9.86 -0.83 14.79
C HIS A 257 11.21 -0.17 15.00
N LYS A 258 12.24 -0.65 14.30
CA LYS A 258 13.58 -0.07 14.40
C LYS A 258 13.64 1.25 13.64
N PHE A 259 14.09 2.32 14.31
CA PHE A 259 14.45 3.60 13.74
C PHE A 259 15.83 4.04 14.21
N VAL A 260 16.48 4.87 13.41
CA VAL A 260 17.80 5.44 13.70
C VAL A 260 17.78 6.93 13.36
N THR A 261 18.70 7.69 13.96
CA THR A 261 18.89 9.10 13.56
C THR A 261 19.53 9.16 12.17
N ALA A 262 19.06 10.05 11.29
CA ALA A 262 19.66 10.26 9.98
C ALA A 262 21.07 10.84 10.14
N GLU A 263 22.04 10.30 9.42
CA GLU A 263 23.43 10.74 9.44
C GLU A 263 23.56 12.19 8.94
N ASN A 264 22.81 12.55 7.91
CA ASN A 264 22.80 13.89 7.34
C ASN A 264 21.42 14.53 7.50
N LYS A 265 21.30 15.46 8.46
CA LYS A 265 20.04 16.15 8.75
C LYS A 265 19.63 17.13 7.64
N PHE A 266 20.57 17.68 6.88
CA PHE A 266 20.27 18.57 5.75
C PHE A 266 19.57 17.79 4.63
N HIS A 267 20.06 16.59 4.31
CA HIS A 267 19.38 15.67 3.41
C HIS A 267 18.00 15.28 3.94
N ALA A 268 17.91 14.87 5.20
CA ALA A 268 16.67 14.37 5.79
C ALA A 268 15.55 15.42 5.88
N LEU A 269 15.86 16.73 5.90
CA LEU A 269 14.87 17.80 5.85
C LEU A 269 14.37 18.09 4.43
N THR A 270 15.22 17.92 3.41
CA THR A 270 14.95 18.38 2.04
C THR A 270 14.59 17.27 1.07
N SER A 271 15.26 16.12 1.15
CA SER A 271 15.00 15.00 0.26
C SER A 271 13.81 14.14 0.72
N ARG A 272 13.10 13.59 -0.27
CA ARG A 272 12.04 12.58 -0.09
C ARG A 272 12.32 11.34 -0.92
N SER A 273 13.59 11.11 -1.26
CA SER A 273 14.02 9.99 -2.10
C SER A 273 13.62 8.63 -1.52
N GLU A 274 13.61 8.50 -0.19
CA GLU A 274 13.22 7.28 0.51
C GLU A 274 11.73 6.95 0.27
N LEU A 275 10.86 7.97 0.32
CA LEU A 275 9.44 7.80 0.02
C LEU A 275 9.19 7.54 -1.47
N VAL A 276 9.94 8.17 -2.37
CA VAL A 276 9.86 7.89 -3.81
C VAL A 276 10.28 6.46 -4.11
N PHE A 277 11.38 5.99 -3.52
CA PHE A 277 11.84 4.61 -3.67
C PHE A 277 10.80 3.61 -3.14
N ALA A 278 10.27 3.86 -1.94
CA ALA A 278 9.26 2.99 -1.36
C ALA A 278 7.94 3.03 -2.16
N HIS A 279 7.54 4.19 -2.69
CA HIS A 279 6.36 4.27 -3.57
C HIS A 279 6.60 3.56 -4.91
N GLY A 280 7.84 3.56 -5.41
CA GLY A 280 8.23 2.74 -6.56
C GLY A 280 8.00 1.25 -6.35
N ALA A 281 8.24 0.73 -5.13
CA ALA A 281 7.89 -0.65 -4.77
C ALA A 281 6.37 -0.87 -4.70
N LEU A 282 5.60 0.10 -4.16
CA LEU A 282 4.13 0.05 -4.20
C LEU A 282 3.60 0.02 -5.64
N LYS A 283 4.23 0.77 -6.54
CA LYS A 283 3.89 0.78 -7.96
C LYS A 283 4.18 -0.57 -8.62
N ALA A 284 5.31 -1.21 -8.35
CA ALA A 284 5.63 -2.54 -8.85
C ALA A 284 4.57 -3.55 -8.45
N LEU A 285 4.25 -3.63 -7.16
CA LEU A 285 3.18 -4.46 -6.63
C LEU A 285 1.82 -4.16 -7.30
N ALA A 286 1.47 -2.89 -7.50
CA ALA A 286 0.22 -2.51 -8.17
C ALA A 286 0.16 -3.02 -9.62
N CYS A 287 1.27 -3.01 -10.36
CA CYS A 287 1.36 -3.53 -11.72
C CYS A 287 1.14 -5.05 -11.76
N ASP A 288 1.79 -5.78 -10.86
CA ASP A 288 1.66 -7.23 -10.79
C ASP A 288 0.26 -7.66 -10.30
N MET A 289 -0.29 -6.97 -9.32
CA MET A 289 -1.68 -7.20 -8.88
C MET A 289 -2.70 -6.93 -10.01
N MET A 290 -2.49 -5.89 -10.82
CA MET A 290 -3.32 -5.63 -11.99
C MET A 290 -3.23 -6.77 -13.01
N LYS A 291 -2.05 -7.30 -13.26
CA LYS A 291 -1.84 -8.45 -14.15
C LYS A 291 -2.54 -9.70 -13.63
N ILE A 292 -2.36 -10.03 -12.36
CA ILE A 292 -2.99 -11.21 -11.73
C ILE A 292 -4.52 -11.09 -11.78
N ALA A 293 -5.07 -9.92 -11.40
CA ALA A 293 -6.52 -9.69 -11.44
C ALA A 293 -7.10 -9.80 -12.86
N ASN A 294 -6.36 -9.32 -13.88
CA ASN A 294 -6.78 -9.46 -15.27
C ASN A 294 -6.75 -10.92 -15.74
N ASP A 295 -5.72 -11.70 -15.39
CA ASP A 295 -5.68 -13.13 -15.72
C ASP A 295 -6.86 -13.88 -15.09
N VAL A 296 -7.10 -13.70 -13.80
CA VAL A 296 -8.24 -14.31 -13.10
C VAL A 296 -9.57 -13.93 -13.77
N ARG A 297 -9.74 -12.66 -14.12
CA ARG A 297 -10.95 -12.16 -14.79
C ARG A 297 -11.15 -12.78 -16.17
N TRP A 298 -10.07 -12.93 -16.96
CA TRP A 298 -10.12 -13.58 -18.25
C TRP A 298 -10.44 -15.07 -18.13
N LEU A 299 -9.76 -15.78 -17.26
CA LEU A 299 -9.98 -17.22 -17.05
C LEU A 299 -11.40 -17.52 -16.56
N ALA A 300 -11.99 -16.65 -15.75
CA ALA A 300 -13.36 -16.78 -15.23
C ALA A 300 -14.44 -16.25 -16.19
N SER A 301 -14.08 -15.68 -17.34
CA SER A 301 -15.04 -15.06 -18.26
C SER A 301 -16.04 -16.06 -18.81
N GLY A 302 -17.29 -15.66 -18.95
CA GLY A 302 -18.34 -16.52 -19.49
C GLY A 302 -19.67 -16.37 -18.76
N PRO A 303 -20.31 -17.46 -18.31
CA PRO A 303 -19.80 -18.84 -18.15
C PRO A 303 -19.75 -19.71 -19.39
N ARG A 304 -20.51 -19.40 -20.46
CA ARG A 304 -20.59 -20.25 -21.66
C ARG A 304 -19.93 -19.66 -22.90
N CYS A 305 -19.89 -18.31 -23.00
CA CYS A 305 -19.41 -17.60 -24.19
C CYS A 305 -18.05 -16.91 -23.96
N GLY A 306 -17.35 -17.24 -22.90
CA GLY A 306 -15.99 -16.80 -22.58
C GLY A 306 -15.04 -17.97 -22.41
N LEU A 307 -13.91 -17.75 -21.73
CA LEU A 307 -12.93 -18.82 -21.50
C LEU A 307 -13.46 -19.90 -20.55
N GLY A 308 -14.06 -19.51 -19.43
CA GLY A 308 -14.71 -20.41 -18.49
C GLY A 308 -13.78 -21.48 -17.88
N GLU A 309 -12.47 -21.20 -17.80
CA GLU A 309 -11.47 -22.17 -17.33
C GLU A 309 -11.37 -22.26 -15.81
N ILE A 310 -11.87 -21.26 -15.10
CA ILE A 310 -11.95 -21.27 -13.62
C ILE A 310 -13.32 -20.82 -13.14
N PHE A 311 -13.66 -21.24 -11.94
CA PHE A 311 -14.78 -20.70 -11.16
C PHE A 311 -14.23 -19.82 -10.06
N ILE A 312 -14.86 -18.68 -9.84
CA ILE A 312 -14.59 -17.74 -8.73
C ILE A 312 -15.82 -17.67 -7.81
N PRO A 313 -15.68 -17.29 -6.53
CA PRO A 313 -16.81 -17.10 -5.63
C PRO A 313 -17.82 -16.07 -6.14
N GLU A 314 -19.08 -16.32 -5.87
CA GLU A 314 -20.19 -15.41 -6.13
C GLU A 314 -20.45 -14.58 -4.88
N ASN A 315 -20.09 -13.29 -4.89
CA ASN A 315 -20.17 -12.43 -3.70
C ASN A 315 -21.42 -11.56 -3.67
N GLU A 316 -21.91 -11.13 -4.84
CA GLU A 316 -23.11 -10.29 -4.99
C GLU A 316 -23.78 -10.46 -6.36
N PRO A 317 -25.07 -10.06 -6.51
CA PRO A 317 -25.72 -10.01 -7.81
C PRO A 317 -25.00 -9.05 -8.77
N GLY A 318 -24.66 -9.55 -9.96
CA GLY A 318 -23.85 -8.81 -10.94
C GLY A 318 -24.63 -7.88 -11.86
N SER A 319 -25.98 -7.86 -11.81
CA SER A 319 -26.80 -7.05 -12.70
C SER A 319 -28.19 -6.80 -12.12
N SER A 320 -28.71 -5.59 -12.33
CA SER A 320 -30.09 -5.24 -11.97
C SER A 320 -31.16 -5.76 -12.94
N ILE A 321 -30.76 -6.16 -14.16
CA ILE A 321 -31.68 -6.57 -15.24
C ILE A 321 -31.39 -7.96 -15.82
N MET A 322 -30.28 -8.60 -15.45
CA MET A 322 -29.89 -9.94 -15.92
C MET A 322 -29.77 -10.88 -14.72
N PRO A 323 -30.87 -11.59 -14.35
CA PRO A 323 -30.84 -12.51 -13.22
C PRO A 323 -29.78 -13.61 -13.38
N GLY A 324 -29.05 -13.91 -12.31
CA GLY A 324 -28.00 -14.94 -12.32
C GLY A 324 -26.66 -14.52 -12.93
N LYS A 325 -26.51 -13.26 -13.38
CA LYS A 325 -25.20 -12.74 -13.81
C LYS A 325 -24.32 -12.45 -12.60
N VAL A 326 -23.12 -13.03 -12.61
CA VAL A 326 -22.07 -12.78 -11.61
C VAL A 326 -20.88 -12.09 -12.29
N ASN A 327 -20.37 -11.03 -11.70
CA ASN A 327 -19.23 -10.28 -12.24
C ASN A 327 -17.97 -10.55 -11.41
N PRO A 328 -16.76 -10.43 -11.99
CA PRO A 328 -15.50 -10.57 -11.28
C PRO A 328 -15.14 -9.27 -10.52
N THR A 329 -16.02 -8.81 -9.62
CA THR A 329 -15.96 -7.49 -8.97
C THR A 329 -14.73 -7.28 -8.13
N GLN A 330 -14.20 -8.33 -7.51
CA GLN A 330 -12.94 -8.27 -6.78
C GLN A 330 -11.74 -7.98 -7.70
N CYS A 331 -11.74 -8.55 -8.92
CA CYS A 331 -10.73 -8.22 -9.91
C CYS A 331 -10.84 -6.75 -10.36
N GLU A 332 -12.06 -6.24 -10.51
CA GLU A 332 -12.31 -4.84 -10.87
C GLU A 332 -11.81 -3.88 -9.78
N GLN A 333 -12.06 -4.19 -8.51
CA GLN A 333 -11.53 -3.44 -7.37
C GLN A 333 -9.99 -3.36 -7.41
N VAL A 334 -9.31 -4.49 -7.61
CA VAL A 334 -7.84 -4.53 -7.68
C VAL A 334 -7.32 -3.67 -8.83
N THR A 335 -7.91 -3.78 -10.01
CA THR A 335 -7.47 -2.99 -11.18
C THR A 335 -7.69 -1.49 -10.98
N MET A 336 -8.82 -1.06 -10.37
CA MET A 336 -9.04 0.34 -10.00
C MET A 336 -8.07 0.83 -8.94
N THR A 337 -7.77 0.00 -7.93
CA THR A 337 -6.74 0.31 -6.93
C THR A 337 -5.39 0.54 -7.58
N ALA A 338 -4.98 -0.32 -8.49
CA ALA A 338 -3.71 -0.18 -9.21
C ALA A 338 -3.64 1.12 -10.02
N VAL A 339 -4.72 1.50 -10.71
CA VAL A 339 -4.80 2.80 -11.43
C VAL A 339 -4.58 3.97 -10.49
N GLN A 340 -5.21 3.95 -9.30
CA GLN A 340 -5.04 5.03 -8.31
C GLN A 340 -3.60 5.10 -7.80
N VAL A 341 -2.98 3.96 -7.50
CA VAL A 341 -1.57 3.90 -7.04
C VAL A 341 -0.61 4.44 -8.09
N LEU A 342 -0.82 4.11 -9.37
CA LEU A 342 -0.03 4.65 -10.48
C LEU A 342 -0.16 6.17 -10.60
N GLY A 343 -1.35 6.71 -10.38
CA GLY A 343 -1.58 8.17 -10.32
C GLY A 343 -0.86 8.82 -9.13
N ASN A 344 -0.94 8.20 -7.96
CA ASN A 344 -0.28 8.67 -6.75
C ASN A 344 1.25 8.66 -6.87
N ASP A 345 1.84 7.70 -7.61
CA ASP A 345 3.28 7.64 -7.87
C ASP A 345 3.79 8.92 -8.55
N THR A 346 3.03 9.42 -9.51
CA THR A 346 3.33 10.69 -10.17
C THR A 346 3.29 11.86 -9.18
N ALA A 347 2.27 11.92 -8.33
CA ALA A 347 2.12 12.97 -7.32
C ALA A 347 3.27 12.94 -6.31
N VAL A 348 3.64 11.74 -5.80
CA VAL A 348 4.77 11.56 -4.86
C VAL A 348 6.10 12.00 -5.50
N GLY A 349 6.38 11.56 -6.73
CA GLY A 349 7.62 11.93 -7.44
C GLY A 349 7.74 13.43 -7.69
N LEU A 350 6.67 14.08 -8.15
CA LEU A 350 6.64 15.53 -8.37
C LEU A 350 6.79 16.30 -7.05
N ALA A 351 6.06 15.91 -6.01
CA ALA A 351 6.17 16.54 -4.69
C ALA A 351 7.60 16.42 -4.10
N ALA A 352 8.21 15.26 -4.24
CA ALA A 352 9.57 15.02 -3.78
C ALA A 352 10.61 15.90 -4.50
N SER A 353 10.39 16.22 -5.78
CA SER A 353 11.31 17.04 -6.61
C SER A 353 11.31 18.54 -6.26
N GLN A 354 10.39 19.00 -5.38
CA GLN A 354 10.15 20.43 -5.10
C GLN A 354 10.91 20.97 -3.88
N GLY A 355 11.94 20.29 -3.40
CA GLY A 355 12.81 20.81 -2.35
C GLY A 355 13.63 22.03 -2.82
N ASN A 356 13.69 23.08 -1.96
CA ASN A 356 14.49 24.27 -2.22
C ASN A 356 15.35 24.55 -1.01
N PHE A 357 16.67 24.64 -1.19
CA PHE A 357 17.63 24.82 -0.11
C PHE A 357 17.41 23.79 1.02
N GLU A 358 17.12 24.23 2.24
CA GLU A 358 17.08 23.37 3.44
C GLU A 358 15.71 22.77 3.74
N LEU A 359 14.69 22.90 2.86
CA LEU A 359 13.36 22.37 3.11
C LEU A 359 12.60 21.99 1.83
N ASN A 360 11.86 20.89 1.88
CA ASN A 360 10.79 20.58 0.96
C ASN A 360 9.45 21.05 1.54
N VAL A 361 8.66 21.77 0.76
CA VAL A 361 7.35 22.31 1.19
C VAL A 361 6.17 21.68 0.47
N PHE A 362 6.28 20.40 0.11
CA PHE A 362 5.22 19.56 -0.47
C PHE A 362 4.98 18.29 0.38
N LEU A 363 5.38 18.32 1.66
CA LEU A 363 5.37 17.18 2.55
C LEU A 363 3.97 16.58 2.76
N PRO A 364 2.91 17.37 3.05
CA PRO A 364 1.58 16.83 3.28
C PRO A 364 1.02 16.06 2.08
N VAL A 365 1.12 16.61 0.86
CA VAL A 365 0.63 15.92 -0.35
C VAL A 365 1.44 14.68 -0.69
N CYS A 366 2.76 14.71 -0.42
CA CYS A 366 3.64 13.55 -0.63
C CYS A 366 3.18 12.37 0.23
N ILE A 367 3.05 12.59 1.55
CA ILE A 367 2.69 11.49 2.47
C ILE A 367 1.23 11.05 2.34
N TYR A 368 0.32 11.95 2.02
CA TYR A 368 -1.09 11.61 1.78
C TYR A 368 -1.23 10.58 0.66
N ASN A 369 -0.60 10.85 -0.50
CA ASN A 369 -0.64 9.92 -1.63
C ASN A 369 0.08 8.61 -1.33
N PHE A 370 1.19 8.64 -0.59
CA PHE A 370 1.91 7.44 -0.16
C PHE A 370 1.04 6.54 0.72
N LEU A 371 0.48 7.09 1.78
CA LEU A 371 -0.36 6.33 2.73
C LEU A 371 -1.66 5.84 2.09
N GLN A 372 -2.27 6.65 1.20
CA GLN A 372 -3.44 6.20 0.44
C GLN A 372 -3.09 4.97 -0.39
N SER A 373 -1.94 4.97 -1.09
CA SER A 373 -1.49 3.83 -1.89
C SER A 373 -1.27 2.58 -1.05
N ALA A 374 -0.55 2.70 0.07
CA ALA A 374 -0.28 1.58 0.96
C ALA A 374 -1.57 0.97 1.54
N ARG A 375 -2.49 1.81 2.01
CA ARG A 375 -3.77 1.40 2.59
C ARG A 375 -4.68 0.73 1.56
N LEU A 376 -4.80 1.33 0.36
CA LEU A 376 -5.62 0.77 -0.71
C LEU A 376 -5.10 -0.59 -1.17
N LEU A 377 -3.78 -0.74 -1.34
CA LEU A 377 -3.18 -2.02 -1.71
C LEU A 377 -3.40 -3.08 -0.62
N ALA A 378 -3.14 -2.76 0.63
CA ALA A 378 -3.31 -3.70 1.74
C ALA A 378 -4.77 -4.22 1.82
N ALA A 379 -5.75 -3.32 1.78
CA ALA A 379 -7.16 -3.67 1.85
C ALA A 379 -7.63 -4.43 0.60
N SER A 380 -7.20 -4.01 -0.59
CA SER A 380 -7.59 -4.62 -1.85
C SER A 380 -7.01 -6.03 -2.01
N ILE A 381 -5.74 -6.24 -1.65
CA ILE A 381 -5.10 -7.56 -1.67
C ILE A 381 -5.78 -8.51 -0.68
N ALA A 382 -6.04 -8.05 0.54
CA ALA A 382 -6.73 -8.87 1.55
C ALA A 382 -8.14 -9.28 1.10
N SER A 383 -8.91 -8.35 0.53
CA SER A 383 -10.25 -8.63 0.00
C SER A 383 -10.20 -9.55 -1.21
N PHE A 384 -9.28 -9.35 -2.13
CA PHE A 384 -9.09 -10.18 -3.31
C PHE A 384 -8.69 -11.60 -2.95
N ASP A 385 -7.78 -11.76 -1.99
CA ASP A 385 -7.41 -13.05 -1.42
C ASP A 385 -8.63 -13.77 -0.83
N GLU A 386 -9.26 -13.16 0.18
CA GLU A 386 -10.33 -13.78 0.95
C GLU A 386 -11.58 -14.08 0.11
N ARG A 387 -11.96 -13.16 -0.78
CA ARG A 387 -13.27 -13.19 -1.47
C ARG A 387 -13.21 -13.64 -2.91
N CYS A 388 -12.02 -13.86 -3.46
CA CYS A 388 -11.87 -14.31 -4.83
C CYS A 388 -10.87 -15.45 -4.94
N VAL A 389 -9.58 -15.19 -4.70
CA VAL A 389 -8.50 -16.12 -5.08
C VAL A 389 -8.52 -17.39 -4.21
N SER A 390 -8.78 -17.27 -2.91
CA SER A 390 -8.87 -18.43 -2.01
C SER A 390 -9.97 -19.45 -2.40
N GLY A 391 -10.97 -19.01 -3.17
CA GLY A 391 -12.08 -19.83 -3.62
C GLY A 391 -12.01 -20.22 -5.10
N ILE A 392 -10.91 -19.94 -5.80
CA ILE A 392 -10.72 -20.37 -7.18
C ILE A 392 -10.76 -21.90 -7.29
N ARG A 393 -11.51 -22.39 -8.29
CA ARG A 393 -11.54 -23.81 -8.66
C ARG A 393 -11.33 -23.95 -10.16
N ALA A 394 -10.45 -24.86 -10.58
CA ALA A 394 -10.26 -25.17 -11.98
C ALA A 394 -11.52 -25.82 -12.58
N ASN A 395 -11.95 -25.35 -13.74
CA ASN A 395 -12.94 -26.03 -14.57
C ASN A 395 -12.20 -27.07 -15.43
N ARG A 396 -11.93 -28.23 -14.81
CA ARG A 396 -11.13 -29.30 -15.42
C ARG A 396 -11.69 -29.79 -16.75
N GLU A 397 -13.02 -29.87 -16.88
CA GLU A 397 -13.70 -30.28 -18.09
C GLU A 397 -13.43 -29.28 -19.22
N LYS A 398 -13.57 -27.98 -18.92
CA LYS A 398 -13.34 -26.93 -19.92
C LYS A 398 -11.88 -26.83 -20.33
N MET A 399 -10.96 -26.97 -19.38
CA MET A 399 -9.52 -27.01 -19.67
C MET A 399 -9.17 -28.20 -20.54
N ALA A 400 -9.71 -29.38 -20.26
CA ALA A 400 -9.50 -30.58 -21.08
C ALA A 400 -10.10 -30.44 -22.51
N GLU A 401 -11.33 -29.94 -22.62
CA GLU A 401 -11.95 -29.64 -23.93
C GLU A 401 -11.09 -28.67 -24.77
N ASN A 402 -10.60 -27.58 -24.15
CA ASN A 402 -9.75 -26.63 -24.85
C ASN A 402 -8.41 -27.27 -25.27
N MET A 403 -7.85 -28.16 -24.46
CA MET A 403 -6.65 -28.92 -24.83
C MET A 403 -6.86 -29.80 -26.05
N GLU A 404 -7.97 -30.55 -26.12
CA GLU A 404 -8.28 -31.40 -27.26
C GLU A 404 -8.48 -30.62 -28.55
N ARG A 405 -9.04 -29.40 -28.46
CA ARG A 405 -9.29 -28.51 -29.59
C ARG A 405 -8.09 -27.68 -30.02
N SER A 406 -7.07 -27.57 -29.19
CA SER A 406 -5.89 -26.73 -29.47
C SER A 406 -5.08 -27.29 -30.63
N LEU A 407 -4.90 -26.47 -31.66
CA LEU A 407 -4.05 -26.81 -32.81
C LEU A 407 -2.55 -26.70 -32.47
N MET A 408 -2.17 -25.98 -31.41
CA MET A 408 -0.75 -25.77 -31.05
C MET A 408 -0.09 -27.01 -30.44
N LEU A 409 -0.89 -27.96 -30.01
CA LEU A 409 -0.38 -29.28 -29.58
C LEU A 409 0.23 -30.08 -30.73
N VAL A 410 0.03 -29.67 -31.99
CA VAL A 410 0.74 -30.23 -33.15
C VAL A 410 2.26 -30.18 -32.98
N THR A 411 2.78 -29.30 -32.14
CA THR A 411 4.20 -29.19 -31.79
C THR A 411 4.74 -30.51 -31.25
N ALA A 412 3.93 -31.32 -30.56
CA ALA A 412 4.33 -32.67 -30.12
C ALA A 412 4.67 -33.60 -31.28
N LEU A 413 4.09 -33.41 -32.46
CA LEU A 413 4.32 -34.23 -33.65
C LEU A 413 5.58 -33.80 -34.42
N THR A 414 6.08 -32.58 -34.21
CA THR A 414 7.21 -32.05 -34.98
C THR A 414 8.46 -32.93 -34.94
N PRO A 415 8.88 -33.53 -33.81
CA PRO A 415 10.02 -34.43 -33.76
C PRO A 415 9.83 -35.73 -34.62
N HIS A 416 8.58 -36.12 -34.91
CA HIS A 416 8.24 -37.37 -35.59
C HIS A 416 8.00 -37.18 -37.07
N ILE A 417 7.35 -36.09 -37.50
CA ILE A 417 6.92 -35.87 -38.89
C ILE A 417 7.57 -34.63 -39.53
N GLY A 418 8.31 -33.84 -38.77
CA GLY A 418 8.94 -32.58 -39.22
C GLY A 418 7.96 -31.41 -39.21
N TYR A 419 8.53 -30.19 -39.19
CA TYR A 419 7.78 -28.93 -39.07
C TYR A 419 6.73 -28.70 -40.17
N GLU A 420 7.11 -28.93 -41.44
CA GLU A 420 6.23 -28.68 -42.59
C GLU A 420 4.99 -29.57 -42.54
N ARG A 421 5.14 -30.88 -42.30
CA ARG A 421 4.00 -31.81 -42.17
C ARG A 421 3.16 -31.51 -40.94
N ALA A 422 3.77 -31.13 -39.83
CA ALA A 422 3.04 -30.67 -38.63
C ALA A 422 2.19 -29.43 -38.96
N ALA A 423 2.72 -28.48 -39.72
CA ALA A 423 1.97 -27.30 -40.17
C ALA A 423 0.83 -27.66 -41.11
N GLU A 424 1.00 -28.65 -42.00
CA GLU A 424 -0.09 -29.17 -42.87
C GLU A 424 -1.20 -29.81 -42.05
N VAL A 425 -0.88 -30.61 -41.03
CA VAL A 425 -1.83 -31.21 -40.09
C VAL A 425 -2.65 -30.11 -39.40
N ALA A 426 -2.02 -29.10 -38.82
CA ALA A 426 -2.71 -27.98 -38.16
C ALA A 426 -3.61 -27.20 -39.13
N LYS A 427 -3.12 -26.90 -40.33
CA LYS A 427 -3.91 -26.18 -41.36
C LYS A 427 -5.13 -26.96 -41.80
N LEU A 428 -4.99 -28.29 -41.99
CA LEU A 428 -6.13 -29.14 -42.36
C LEU A 428 -7.14 -29.19 -41.21
N ALA A 429 -6.67 -29.40 -39.99
CA ALA A 429 -7.50 -29.42 -38.78
C ALA A 429 -8.30 -28.12 -38.64
N HIS A 430 -7.66 -26.97 -38.81
CA HIS A 430 -8.33 -25.66 -38.74
C HIS A 430 -9.35 -25.45 -39.85
N ARG A 431 -9.00 -25.77 -41.08
CA ARG A 431 -9.85 -25.55 -42.25
C ARG A 431 -11.12 -26.39 -42.24
N GLU A 432 -11.04 -27.63 -41.76
CA GLU A 432 -12.13 -28.62 -41.86
C GLU A 432 -12.75 -28.93 -40.48
N ASP A 433 -12.39 -28.15 -39.43
CA ASP A 433 -12.85 -28.34 -38.05
C ASP A 433 -12.64 -29.78 -37.53
N LEU A 434 -11.45 -30.33 -37.81
CA LEU A 434 -11.03 -31.66 -37.40
C LEU A 434 -10.10 -31.59 -36.19
N THR A 435 -9.96 -32.71 -35.48
CA THR A 435 -8.91 -32.85 -34.49
C THR A 435 -7.53 -33.03 -35.18
N LEU A 436 -6.45 -32.75 -34.46
CA LEU A 436 -5.10 -33.02 -34.97
C LEU A 436 -4.91 -34.50 -35.31
N ARG A 437 -5.54 -35.41 -34.55
CA ARG A 437 -5.50 -36.83 -34.77
C ARG A 437 -6.17 -37.21 -36.11
N GLU A 438 -7.39 -36.80 -36.35
CA GLU A 438 -8.11 -37.04 -37.60
C GLU A 438 -7.36 -36.48 -38.80
N SER A 439 -6.83 -35.28 -38.69
CA SER A 439 -6.06 -34.63 -39.75
C SER A 439 -4.75 -35.35 -40.04
N CYS A 440 -4.03 -35.79 -39.04
CA CYS A 440 -2.77 -36.52 -39.21
C CYS A 440 -2.97 -37.88 -39.87
N LEU A 441 -4.00 -38.61 -39.45
CA LEU A 441 -4.36 -39.92 -40.04
C LEU A 441 -4.84 -39.77 -41.49
N ARG A 442 -5.66 -38.76 -41.77
CA ARG A 442 -6.16 -38.46 -43.12
C ARG A 442 -5.05 -38.09 -44.10
N LEU A 443 -4.03 -37.38 -43.64
CA LEU A 443 -2.83 -37.06 -44.44
C LEU A 443 -1.87 -38.23 -44.56
N GLY A 444 -2.10 -39.34 -43.85
CA GLY A 444 -1.24 -40.53 -43.87
C GLY A 444 0.16 -40.30 -43.28
N TYR A 445 0.35 -39.34 -42.41
CA TYR A 445 1.66 -39.03 -41.85
C TYR A 445 2.03 -39.92 -40.66
N MET A 446 1.04 -40.46 -39.96
CA MET A 446 1.25 -41.41 -38.85
C MET A 446 0.09 -42.42 -38.81
N THR A 447 0.34 -43.60 -38.19
CA THR A 447 -0.73 -44.52 -37.76
C THR A 447 -1.38 -43.99 -36.49
N ALA A 448 -2.57 -44.55 -36.17
CA ALA A 448 -3.26 -44.17 -34.93
C ALA A 448 -2.40 -44.42 -33.68
N GLU A 449 -1.76 -45.61 -33.62
CA GLU A 449 -0.90 -46.03 -32.52
C GLU A 449 0.33 -45.10 -32.40
N ALA A 450 0.93 -44.72 -33.54
CA ALA A 450 2.08 -43.83 -33.57
C ALA A 450 1.73 -42.40 -33.11
N PHE A 451 0.54 -41.92 -33.54
CA PHE A 451 0.01 -40.64 -33.11
C PHE A 451 -0.23 -40.61 -31.58
N ASP A 452 -0.97 -41.60 -31.08
CA ASP A 452 -1.32 -41.70 -29.65
C ASP A 452 -0.06 -41.87 -28.76
N ALA A 453 1.00 -42.47 -29.28
CA ALA A 453 2.30 -42.56 -28.60
C ALA A 453 3.08 -41.23 -28.60
N ALA A 454 2.98 -40.43 -29.66
CA ALA A 454 3.67 -39.14 -29.82
C ALA A 454 2.91 -37.97 -29.15
N TYR A 455 1.60 -37.98 -29.19
CA TYR A 455 0.73 -36.94 -28.64
C TYR A 455 0.55 -37.14 -27.14
N ARG A 456 1.49 -36.56 -26.37
CA ARG A 456 1.56 -36.67 -24.91
C ARG A 456 1.66 -35.29 -24.28
N PRO A 457 0.55 -34.57 -24.12
CA PRO A 457 0.54 -33.23 -23.55
C PRO A 457 1.22 -33.14 -22.17
N GLU A 458 1.10 -34.18 -21.36
CA GLU A 458 1.72 -34.27 -20.05
C GLU A 458 3.26 -34.32 -20.07
N LYS A 459 3.86 -34.59 -21.22
CA LYS A 459 5.33 -34.55 -21.41
C LYS A 459 5.82 -33.23 -22.02
N MET A 460 4.92 -32.32 -22.33
CA MET A 460 5.27 -31.01 -22.89
C MET A 460 5.40 -29.94 -21.82
N VAL A 461 5.12 -30.27 -20.54
CA VAL A 461 5.04 -29.35 -19.38
C VAL A 461 6.07 -29.73 -18.32
#